data_8f9fc77919904601100c99ea9d271489
#
_entry.id   8f9fc77919904601100c99ea9d271489
#
_cell.length_a   1.000
_cell.length_b   1.000
_cell.length_c   1.000
_cell.angle_alpha   90.00
_cell.angle_beta   90.00
_cell.angle_gamma   90.00
#
_symmetry.space_group_name_H-M   'P 1'
#
loop_
_entity.id
_entity.type
_entity.pdbx_description
1 polymer ?
#
loop_
_entity_poly.entity_id
_entity_poly.type
_entity_poly.pdbx_seq_one_letter_code
_entity_poly.pdbx_strand_id
1 'polypeptide(L)'
;AGEILQRVETPIFDPDGADMEDGETVNVHITCAPPEAIIHYTLDGTAPTEESEVYTEAIVVSSSVTIKAIAVKEGMLNSKTATAEFTYPAYCTPNLKTSHSRYLTSVSVTDGTNSFVSTQIQTAAAPRAVYVDKTDEIIKTKAGATINASTEWNFSWMHAYVYIDYN
;
A
#
# COMPACT_ATOMS: atom_id res chain seq x y z
N ALA A 1 26.92 42.24 -18.19
CA ALA A 1 27.25 40.89 -17.68
C ALA A 1 25.98 40.30 -17.13
N GLY A 2 25.52 39.17 -17.72
CA GLY A 2 24.34 38.46 -17.22
C GLY A 2 24.68 37.79 -15.91
N GLU A 3 23.82 37.96 -14.91
CA GLU A 3 23.92 37.29 -13.63
C GLU A 3 23.58 35.81 -13.83
N ILE A 4 24.46 34.91 -13.45
CA ILE A 4 24.19 33.48 -13.51
C ILE A 4 23.49 33.12 -12.19
N LEU A 5 22.16 32.96 -12.24
CA LEU A 5 21.40 32.50 -11.10
C LEU A 5 21.78 31.05 -10.77
N GLN A 6 22.13 30.81 -9.51
CA GLN A 6 22.36 29.48 -8.98
C GLN A 6 20.98 28.75 -8.86
N ARG A 7 21.01 27.42 -8.96
CA ARG A 7 19.85 26.57 -8.76
C ARG A 7 19.86 26.04 -7.32
N VAL A 8 18.68 25.98 -6.70
CA VAL A 8 18.49 25.27 -5.43
C VAL A 8 18.81 23.78 -5.63
N GLU A 9 19.43 23.15 -4.67
CA GLU A 9 19.71 21.72 -4.73
C GLU A 9 18.40 20.91 -4.77
N THR A 10 18.48 19.73 -5.37
CA THR A 10 17.32 18.83 -5.47
C THR A 10 16.98 18.31 -4.07
N PRO A 11 15.71 18.33 -3.65
CA PRO A 11 15.29 17.74 -2.37
C PRO A 11 15.70 16.29 -2.23
N ILE A 12 16.00 15.88 -1.01
CA ILE A 12 16.38 14.50 -0.66
C ILE A 12 15.30 13.95 0.26
N PHE A 13 14.79 12.77 -0.08
CA PHE A 13 13.86 12.02 0.76
C PHE A 13 14.60 11.06 1.68
N ASP A 14 14.09 10.85 2.88
CA ASP A 14 14.55 9.85 3.82
C ASP A 14 13.34 9.18 4.50
N PRO A 15 13.02 7.92 4.14
CA PRO A 15 13.59 7.12 3.03
C PRO A 15 13.21 7.66 1.64
N ASP A 16 14.00 7.31 0.62
CA ASP A 16 13.84 7.76 -0.77
C ASP A 16 12.96 6.85 -1.63
N GLY A 17 12.15 6.03 -0.98
CA GLY A 17 11.23 5.04 -1.53
C GLY A 17 11.45 3.67 -0.91
N ALA A 18 10.43 2.84 -0.95
CA ALA A 18 10.48 1.46 -0.45
C ALA A 18 9.31 0.61 -0.97
N ASP A 19 9.54 -0.70 -1.06
CA ASP A 19 8.47 -1.69 -1.08
C ASP A 19 8.08 -1.97 0.37
N MET A 20 6.82 -1.71 0.71
CA MET A 20 6.27 -1.76 2.06
C MET A 20 5.54 -3.08 2.30
N GLU A 21 5.47 -3.51 3.54
CA GLU A 21 4.60 -4.61 3.94
C GLU A 21 3.17 -4.11 4.23
N ASP A 22 2.19 -5.01 4.16
CA ASP A 22 0.80 -4.68 4.46
C ASP A 22 0.64 -4.22 5.92
N GLY A 23 -0.07 -3.10 6.11
CA GLY A 23 -0.25 -2.49 7.43
C GLY A 23 0.95 -1.73 7.97
N GLU A 24 2.07 -1.70 7.27
CA GLU A 24 3.23 -0.89 7.64
C GLU A 24 2.97 0.61 7.41
N THR A 25 3.64 1.45 8.17
CA THR A 25 3.64 2.91 7.98
C THR A 25 5.06 3.44 8.06
N VAL A 26 5.37 4.43 7.23
CA VAL A 26 6.67 5.08 7.23
C VAL A 26 6.52 6.59 7.30
N ASN A 27 7.40 7.25 8.05
CA ASN A 27 7.51 8.70 8.10
C ASN A 27 8.60 9.14 7.13
N VAL A 28 8.22 9.90 6.11
CA VAL A 28 9.12 10.39 5.06
C VAL A 28 9.55 11.81 5.40
N HIS A 29 10.84 12.01 5.56
CA HIS A 29 11.44 13.32 5.75
C HIS A 29 11.99 13.86 4.43
N ILE A 30 11.84 15.17 4.21
CA ILE A 30 12.36 15.84 3.03
C ILE A 30 13.31 16.94 3.48
N THR A 31 14.51 16.94 2.92
CA THR A 31 15.54 17.97 3.19
C THR A 31 16.06 18.59 1.90
N CYS A 32 16.55 19.79 1.94
CA CYS A 32 17.24 20.42 0.82
C CYS A 32 18.31 21.41 1.28
N ALA A 33 19.18 21.81 0.37
CA ALA A 33 20.12 22.91 0.56
C ALA A 33 19.87 24.01 -0.49
N PRO A 34 19.92 25.28 -0.07
CA PRO A 34 20.17 25.76 1.30
C PRO A 34 18.93 25.55 2.21
N PRO A 35 19.10 25.49 3.54
CA PRO A 35 18.03 25.14 4.48
C PRO A 35 16.86 26.14 4.55
N GLU A 36 17.05 27.35 4.02
CA GLU A 36 15.99 28.36 3.93
C GLU A 36 15.12 28.23 2.67
N ALA A 37 15.38 27.24 1.80
CA ALA A 37 14.53 26.99 0.65
C ALA A 37 13.21 26.37 1.11
N ILE A 38 12.12 26.81 0.48
CA ILE A 38 10.80 26.26 0.73
C ILE A 38 10.62 25.01 -0.15
N ILE A 39 10.22 23.90 0.46
CA ILE A 39 9.96 22.66 -0.25
C ILE A 39 8.45 22.58 -0.53
N HIS A 40 8.10 22.41 -1.80
CA HIS A 40 6.73 22.10 -2.24
C HIS A 40 6.65 20.66 -2.71
N TYR A 41 5.54 19.97 -2.41
CA TYR A 41 5.39 18.58 -2.76
C TYR A 41 3.99 18.21 -3.26
N THR A 42 3.88 17.04 -3.90
CA THR A 42 2.63 16.39 -4.32
C THR A 42 2.66 14.92 -3.94
N LEU A 43 1.48 14.32 -3.69
CA LEU A 43 1.31 12.92 -3.31
C LEU A 43 0.71 12.06 -4.43
N ASP A 44 0.34 12.67 -5.55
CA ASP A 44 -0.33 12.01 -6.67
C ASP A 44 0.61 11.75 -7.87
N GLY A 45 1.91 11.99 -7.70
CA GLY A 45 2.91 11.85 -8.75
C GLY A 45 2.89 12.95 -9.82
N THR A 46 2.05 13.98 -9.67
CA THR A 46 2.10 15.16 -10.54
C THR A 46 3.36 16.00 -10.26
N ALA A 47 3.76 16.84 -11.21
CA ALA A 47 4.89 17.74 -11.01
C ALA A 47 4.50 18.84 -10.01
N PRO A 48 5.21 19.00 -8.89
CA PRO A 48 4.94 20.09 -7.94
C PRO A 48 5.29 21.44 -8.53
N THR A 49 4.56 22.45 -8.09
CA THR A 49 4.75 23.87 -8.43
C THR A 49 4.89 24.68 -7.14
N GLU A 50 5.17 25.99 -7.27
CA GLU A 50 5.22 26.91 -6.12
C GLU A 50 3.87 27.10 -5.43
N GLU A 51 2.77 26.64 -6.06
CA GLU A 51 1.41 26.65 -5.50
C GLU A 51 1.06 25.31 -4.83
N SER A 52 1.91 24.31 -4.97
CA SER A 52 1.71 23.01 -4.31
C SER A 52 1.90 23.12 -2.81
N GLU A 53 1.48 22.08 -2.09
CA GLU A 53 1.58 22.04 -0.63
C GLU A 53 3.02 22.24 -0.15
N VAL A 54 3.18 22.99 0.94
CA VAL A 54 4.49 23.28 1.54
C VAL A 54 4.81 22.19 2.57
N TYR A 55 5.99 21.62 2.45
CA TYR A 55 6.49 20.65 3.40
C TYR A 55 6.87 21.32 4.73
N THR A 56 6.23 20.94 5.82
CA THR A 56 6.44 21.47 7.18
C THR A 56 6.79 20.39 8.20
N GLU A 57 6.33 19.16 7.98
CA GLU A 57 6.55 18.02 8.88
C GLU A 57 6.62 16.71 8.08
N ALA A 58 7.06 15.64 8.73
CA ALA A 58 7.17 14.32 8.09
C ALA A 58 5.85 13.84 7.50
N ILE A 59 5.89 13.32 6.28
CA ILE A 59 4.75 12.76 5.58
C ILE A 59 4.56 11.32 6.03
N VAL A 60 3.40 11.00 6.60
CA VAL A 60 3.04 9.63 6.99
C VAL A 60 2.49 8.90 5.77
N VAL A 61 3.19 7.84 5.35
CA VAL A 61 2.78 6.99 4.22
C VAL A 61 2.27 5.66 4.76
N SER A 62 1.04 5.28 4.38
CA SER A 62 0.36 4.04 4.77
C SER A 62 -0.32 3.33 3.59
N SER A 63 -0.08 3.78 2.38
CA SER A 63 -0.60 3.19 1.13
C SER A 63 0.33 3.57 -0.03
N SER A 64 0.21 2.86 -1.15
CA SER A 64 1.02 3.17 -2.34
C SER A 64 0.88 4.63 -2.75
N VAL A 65 2.00 5.31 -2.89
CA VAL A 65 2.07 6.74 -3.20
C VAL A 65 3.35 7.07 -3.95
N THR A 66 3.26 8.00 -4.89
CA THR A 66 4.42 8.61 -5.54
C THR A 66 4.52 10.07 -5.06
N ILE A 67 5.53 10.35 -4.25
CA ILE A 67 5.80 11.70 -3.74
C ILE A 67 6.78 12.39 -4.68
N LYS A 68 6.44 13.60 -5.10
CA LYS A 68 7.38 14.48 -5.82
C LYS A 68 7.58 15.77 -5.08
N ALA A 69 8.79 16.31 -5.10
CA ALA A 69 9.14 17.56 -4.43
C ALA A 69 10.05 18.44 -5.27
N ILE A 70 9.88 19.75 -5.12
CA ILE A 70 10.81 20.79 -5.56
C ILE A 70 11.16 21.71 -4.40
N ALA A 71 12.31 22.34 -4.47
CA ALA A 71 12.71 23.38 -3.54
C ALA A 71 12.83 24.73 -4.26
N VAL A 72 12.31 25.76 -3.62
CA VAL A 72 12.22 27.11 -4.16
C VAL A 72 12.90 28.09 -3.19
N LYS A 73 13.68 29.01 -3.71
CA LYS A 73 14.28 30.09 -2.94
C LYS A 73 14.35 31.36 -3.80
N GLU A 74 13.95 32.50 -3.22
CA GLU A 74 14.00 33.77 -3.88
C GLU A 74 15.44 34.10 -4.34
N GLY A 75 15.59 34.59 -5.55
CA GLY A 75 16.89 34.92 -6.16
C GLY A 75 17.66 33.71 -6.71
N MET A 76 17.07 32.52 -6.69
CA MET A 76 17.63 31.29 -7.27
C MET A 76 16.68 30.66 -8.27
N LEU A 77 17.20 29.77 -9.11
CA LEU A 77 16.34 28.90 -9.95
C LEU A 77 15.80 27.76 -9.09
N ASN A 78 14.53 27.39 -9.30
CA ASN A 78 13.92 26.26 -8.64
C ASN A 78 14.75 24.98 -8.83
N SER A 79 14.75 24.09 -7.85
CA SER A 79 15.45 22.81 -7.93
C SER A 79 14.94 21.93 -9.08
N LYS A 80 15.63 20.84 -9.34
CA LYS A 80 15.04 19.73 -10.07
C LYS A 80 14.00 19.05 -9.19
N THR A 81 13.06 18.36 -9.82
CA THR A 81 12.07 17.52 -9.11
C THR A 81 12.75 16.27 -8.57
N ALA A 82 12.59 16.02 -7.29
CA ALA A 82 12.89 14.75 -6.65
C ALA A 82 11.64 13.87 -6.66
N THR A 83 11.82 12.55 -6.65
CA THR A 83 10.71 11.57 -6.63
C THR A 83 11.06 10.45 -5.67
N ALA A 84 10.10 10.07 -4.82
CA ALA A 84 10.15 8.88 -3.98
C ALA A 84 8.88 8.06 -4.21
N GLU A 85 9.04 6.73 -4.38
CA GLU A 85 7.93 5.82 -4.63
C GLU A 85 7.82 4.82 -3.48
N PHE A 86 6.62 4.68 -2.93
CA PHE A 86 6.29 3.69 -1.91
C PHE A 86 5.22 2.78 -2.47
N THR A 87 5.53 1.48 -2.49
CA THR A 87 4.66 0.45 -3.07
C THR A 87 4.15 -0.46 -1.97
N TYR A 88 2.84 -0.62 -1.88
CA TYR A 88 2.20 -1.58 -0.99
C TYR A 88 1.65 -2.73 -1.82
N PRO A 89 1.63 -3.96 -1.29
CA PRO A 89 1.10 -5.11 -2.01
C PRO A 89 -0.36 -4.86 -2.36
N ALA A 90 -0.67 -4.95 -3.64
CA ALA A 90 -2.04 -4.84 -4.13
C ALA A 90 -2.65 -6.25 -4.20
N TYR A 91 -3.50 -6.58 -3.24
CA TYR A 91 -4.29 -7.80 -3.31
C TYR A 91 -5.40 -7.67 -4.36
N CYS A 92 -5.49 -8.66 -5.24
CA CYS A 92 -6.57 -8.69 -6.23
C CYS A 92 -7.92 -8.86 -5.54
N THR A 93 -8.77 -7.84 -5.60
CA THR A 93 -10.17 -7.99 -5.25
C THR A 93 -10.90 -8.71 -6.39
N PRO A 94 -11.40 -9.93 -6.19
CA PRO A 94 -12.07 -10.65 -7.25
C PRO A 94 -13.36 -9.96 -7.66
N ASN A 95 -13.55 -9.74 -8.95
CA ASN A 95 -14.80 -9.20 -9.50
C ASN A 95 -15.87 -10.32 -9.52
N LEU A 96 -16.60 -10.45 -8.44
CA LEU A 96 -17.56 -11.52 -8.24
C LEU A 96 -18.99 -11.02 -8.52
N LYS A 97 -19.73 -11.85 -9.24
CA LYS A 97 -21.18 -11.63 -9.44
C LYS A 97 -21.95 -12.14 -8.21
N THR A 98 -22.94 -11.39 -7.78
CA THR A 98 -23.80 -11.74 -6.65
C THR A 98 -24.50 -13.09 -6.85
N SER A 99 -24.45 -13.96 -5.86
CA SER A 99 -25.19 -15.22 -5.80
C SER A 99 -26.24 -15.19 -4.69
N HIS A 100 -27.34 -15.94 -4.88
CA HIS A 100 -28.56 -15.75 -4.16
C HIS A 100 -28.60 -16.33 -2.73
N SER A 101 -28.28 -17.60 -2.52
CA SER A 101 -28.45 -18.25 -1.21
C SER A 101 -27.29 -19.15 -0.81
N ARG A 102 -26.23 -19.08 -1.58
CA ARG A 102 -25.03 -19.89 -1.40
C ARG A 102 -23.95 -19.06 -0.74
N TYR A 103 -23.32 -19.60 0.26
CA TYR A 103 -22.27 -18.89 1.00
C TYR A 103 -21.24 -19.85 1.59
N LEU A 104 -20.06 -19.34 1.81
CA LEU A 104 -18.97 -20.01 2.47
C LEU A 104 -19.20 -20.00 3.98
N THR A 105 -19.20 -21.17 4.60
CA THR A 105 -19.42 -21.32 6.05
C THR A 105 -18.12 -21.36 6.83
N SER A 106 -17.08 -22.00 6.31
CA SER A 106 -15.77 -22.03 6.92
C SER A 106 -14.63 -22.12 5.92
N VAL A 107 -13.48 -21.64 6.31
CA VAL A 107 -12.17 -21.90 5.69
C VAL A 107 -11.23 -22.41 6.77
N SER A 108 -10.50 -23.44 6.47
CA SER A 108 -9.41 -23.91 7.30
C SER A 108 -8.14 -24.09 6.50
N VAL A 109 -7.02 -23.72 7.07
CA VAL A 109 -5.70 -23.88 6.45
C VAL A 109 -4.73 -24.47 7.47
N THR A 110 -3.91 -25.42 7.08
CA THR A 110 -2.91 -26.03 7.95
C THR A 110 -1.68 -26.48 7.18
N ASP A 111 -0.51 -26.37 7.80
CA ASP A 111 0.75 -26.98 7.35
C ASP A 111 1.08 -28.29 8.12
N GLY A 112 0.13 -28.78 8.89
CA GLY A 112 0.29 -29.95 9.75
C GLY A 112 0.78 -29.62 11.17
N THR A 113 1.35 -28.43 11.39
CA THR A 113 1.82 -27.95 12.71
C THR A 113 1.02 -26.73 13.15
N ASN A 114 0.86 -25.78 12.23
CA ASN A 114 0.09 -24.56 12.43
C ASN A 114 -1.24 -24.70 11.70
N SER A 115 -2.28 -24.15 12.26
CA SER A 115 -3.58 -24.11 11.61
C SER A 115 -4.35 -22.86 12.00
N PHE A 116 -5.15 -22.35 11.08
CA PHE A 116 -6.25 -21.48 11.44
C PHE A 116 -7.57 -22.04 10.92
N VAL A 117 -8.64 -21.74 11.59
CA VAL A 117 -10.00 -22.08 11.16
C VAL A 117 -10.88 -20.85 11.35
N SER A 118 -11.34 -20.29 10.24
CA SER A 118 -12.34 -19.24 10.25
C SER A 118 -13.71 -19.84 10.01
N THR A 119 -14.58 -19.78 11.02
CA THR A 119 -15.96 -20.29 10.95
C THR A 119 -16.95 -19.14 10.92
N GLN A 120 -18.17 -19.41 10.43
CA GLN A 120 -19.24 -18.41 10.33
C GLN A 120 -18.87 -17.19 9.47
N ILE A 121 -18.07 -17.41 8.45
CA ILE A 121 -17.64 -16.37 7.50
C ILE A 121 -18.86 -15.66 6.93
N GLN A 122 -19.89 -16.43 6.60
CA GLN A 122 -21.20 -15.91 6.22
C GLN A 122 -22.30 -16.78 6.83
N THR A 123 -23.43 -16.18 7.15
CA THR A 123 -24.59 -16.86 7.70
C THR A 123 -25.85 -16.54 6.89
N ALA A 124 -26.87 -17.36 7.03
CA ALA A 124 -28.15 -17.14 6.34
C ALA A 124 -28.84 -15.82 6.73
N ALA A 125 -28.55 -15.31 7.93
CA ALA A 125 -29.16 -14.10 8.49
C ALA A 125 -28.38 -12.81 8.18
N ALA A 126 -27.11 -12.92 7.79
CA ALA A 126 -26.29 -11.76 7.47
C ALA A 126 -26.48 -11.31 6.01
N PRO A 127 -26.32 -10.02 5.71
CA PRO A 127 -26.17 -9.56 4.34
C PRO A 127 -25.00 -10.30 3.69
N ARG A 128 -25.23 -10.96 2.58
CA ARG A 128 -24.23 -11.81 1.94
C ARG A 128 -23.27 -10.97 1.16
N ALA A 129 -22.07 -10.85 1.66
CA ALA A 129 -20.97 -10.26 0.90
C ALA A 129 -20.58 -11.21 -0.23
N VAL A 130 -20.31 -10.66 -1.39
CA VAL A 130 -19.74 -11.39 -2.54
C VAL A 130 -18.28 -11.74 -2.30
N TYR A 131 -17.64 -10.94 -1.47
CA TYR A 131 -16.25 -11.06 -1.06
C TYR A 131 -16.15 -10.93 0.47
N VAL A 132 -15.34 -11.78 1.07
CA VAL A 132 -15.02 -11.72 2.50
C VAL A 132 -13.50 -11.62 2.61
N ASP A 133 -13.04 -10.52 3.11
CA ASP A 133 -11.64 -10.28 3.40
C ASP A 133 -11.22 -11.03 4.66
N LYS A 134 -10.10 -11.75 4.59
CA LYS A 134 -9.48 -12.52 5.67
C LYS A 134 -7.96 -12.36 5.67
N THR A 135 -7.48 -11.27 5.16
CA THR A 135 -6.05 -10.96 5.10
C THR A 135 -5.38 -10.79 6.47
N ASP A 136 -6.18 -10.59 7.51
CA ASP A 136 -5.75 -10.58 8.92
C ASP A 136 -5.48 -11.99 9.50
N GLU A 137 -5.91 -13.05 8.80
CA GLU A 137 -5.73 -14.43 9.23
C GLU A 137 -4.54 -15.07 8.51
N ILE A 138 -3.38 -15.14 9.18
CA ILE A 138 -2.10 -15.54 8.60
C ILE A 138 -1.62 -16.87 9.18
N ILE A 139 -1.16 -17.79 8.32
CA ILE A 139 -0.33 -18.93 8.72
C ILE A 139 1.13 -18.68 8.32
N LYS A 140 2.02 -18.60 9.30
CA LYS A 140 3.46 -18.56 9.06
C LYS A 140 4.01 -19.99 8.99
N THR A 141 4.56 -20.38 7.84
CA THR A 141 5.11 -21.69 7.61
C THR A 141 6.51 -21.61 6.98
N LYS A 142 7.21 -22.76 6.89
CA LYS A 142 8.56 -22.81 6.29
C LYS A 142 8.47 -23.02 4.78
N ALA A 143 9.44 -22.49 4.05
CA ALA A 143 9.59 -22.76 2.63
C ALA A 143 9.65 -24.26 2.36
N GLY A 144 8.86 -24.74 1.38
CA GLY A 144 8.75 -26.16 1.04
C GLY A 144 7.75 -26.97 1.87
N ALA A 145 7.06 -26.36 2.85
CA ALA A 145 5.98 -27.02 3.56
C ALA A 145 4.75 -27.22 2.65
N THR A 146 4.01 -28.30 2.89
CA THR A 146 2.72 -28.52 2.22
C THR A 146 1.62 -27.83 3.01
N ILE A 147 0.89 -26.95 2.37
CA ILE A 147 -0.28 -26.27 2.94
C ILE A 147 -1.54 -26.99 2.44
N ASN A 148 -2.40 -27.39 3.37
CA ASN A 148 -3.71 -27.95 3.08
C ASN A 148 -4.77 -26.90 3.39
N ALA A 149 -5.56 -26.53 2.40
CA ALA A 149 -6.71 -25.64 2.54
C ALA A 149 -7.99 -26.43 2.36
N SER A 150 -8.95 -26.20 3.23
CA SER A 150 -10.30 -26.79 3.15
C SER A 150 -11.36 -25.72 3.30
N THR A 151 -12.45 -25.85 2.57
CA THR A 151 -13.58 -24.93 2.60
C THR A 151 -14.88 -25.68 2.79
N GLU A 152 -15.76 -25.14 3.62
CA GLU A 152 -17.11 -25.67 3.81
C GLU A 152 -18.16 -24.69 3.29
N TRP A 153 -19.22 -25.25 2.73
CA TRP A 153 -20.27 -24.52 2.05
C TRP A 153 -21.65 -24.99 2.52
N ASN A 154 -22.63 -24.11 2.44
CA ASN A 154 -24.00 -24.46 2.70
C ASN A 154 -24.71 -25.15 1.50
N PHE A 155 -24.00 -25.43 0.40
CA PHE A 155 -24.57 -26.00 -0.81
C PHE A 155 -23.57 -26.81 -1.65
N SER A 156 -24.02 -27.70 -2.53
CA SER A 156 -23.20 -28.72 -3.20
C SER A 156 -22.50 -28.27 -4.49
N TRP A 157 -22.80 -27.09 -5.05
CA TRP A 157 -22.29 -26.65 -6.35
C TRP A 157 -21.72 -25.26 -6.27
N MET A 158 -20.47 -25.15 -5.86
CA MET A 158 -19.73 -23.86 -5.80
C MET A 158 -18.29 -24.05 -6.20
N HIS A 159 -17.69 -22.98 -6.73
CA HIS A 159 -16.27 -22.87 -6.96
C HIS A 159 -15.67 -21.92 -5.93
N ALA A 160 -14.59 -22.34 -5.28
CA ALA A 160 -13.76 -21.49 -4.45
C ALA A 160 -12.46 -21.16 -5.17
N TYR A 161 -12.04 -19.94 -5.04
CA TYR A 161 -10.70 -19.52 -5.42
C TYR A 161 -9.97 -19.12 -4.14
N VAL A 162 -8.83 -19.74 -3.90
CA VAL A 162 -7.95 -19.42 -2.78
C VAL A 162 -6.73 -18.71 -3.36
N TYR A 163 -6.49 -17.51 -2.89
CA TYR A 163 -5.30 -16.75 -3.23
C TYR A 163 -4.31 -16.89 -2.08
N ILE A 164 -3.08 -17.25 -2.38
CA ILE A 164 -2.01 -17.41 -1.40
C ILE A 164 -0.93 -16.41 -1.75
N ASP A 165 -0.58 -15.58 -0.78
CA ASP A 165 0.56 -14.71 -0.87
C ASP A 165 1.80 -15.45 -0.34
N TYR A 166 2.91 -15.35 -1.08
CA TYR A 166 4.18 -16.02 -0.78
C TYR A 166 5.27 -15.05 -0.34
N ASN A 167 4.92 -13.89 0.16
CA ASN A 167 5.91 -12.92 0.65
C ASN A 167 6.64 -13.39 1.91
#